data_f10fe9badf6ef4223cdc716d10e201c7
#
_entry.id   f10fe9badf6ef4223cdc716d10e201c7
#
_cell.length_a   1.000
_cell.length_b   1.000
_cell.length_c   1.000
_cell.angle_alpha   90.00
_cell.angle_beta   90.00
_cell.angle_gamma   90.00
#
_symmetry.space_group_name_H-M   'P 1'
#
loop_
_entity.id
_entity.type
_entity.pdbx_description
1 polymer ?
#
loop_
_entity_poly.entity_id
_entity_poly.type
_entity_poly.pdbx_seq_one_letter_code
_entity_poly.pdbx_strand_id
1 'polypeptide(L)'
;HIDHIGANRPLAEATGALIAIGTQDAPSLLDPTLNLTRALGRLAMGKASPGADILLVEGDKVYAGSICLEVLHTPGHTPGSISLLGEGIVFTGDTIFAQGGIGRTDFPGGSYDELIKSIEGKLLALPDETCVYPGHGPPSTIGRERMCLSR
;
A
#
# COMPACT_ATOMS: atom_id res chain seq x y z
N HIS A 1 -1.51 -6.81 4.09
CA HIS A 1 -1.82 -8.23 4.25
C HIS A 1 -0.54 -9.08 4.18
N ILE A 2 -0.66 -10.39 4.38
CA ILE A 2 0.50 -11.30 4.55
C ILE A 2 1.43 -11.34 3.34
N ASP A 3 0.93 -11.19 2.15
CA ASP A 3 1.69 -11.16 0.90
C ASP A 3 2.61 -9.93 0.78
N HIS A 4 2.31 -8.85 1.50
CA HIS A 4 3.15 -7.65 1.59
C HIS A 4 4.10 -7.65 2.79
N ILE A 5 3.79 -8.38 3.87
CA ILE A 5 4.55 -8.32 5.12
C ILE A 5 5.35 -9.59 5.45
N GLY A 6 5.19 -10.64 4.64
CA GLY A 6 5.79 -11.95 4.92
C GLY A 6 7.32 -11.98 4.96
N ALA A 7 7.99 -10.97 4.40
CA ALA A 7 9.45 -10.83 4.41
C ALA A 7 9.96 -9.78 5.43
N ASN A 8 9.09 -9.11 6.17
CA ASN A 8 9.48 -8.03 7.09
C ASN A 8 10.53 -8.48 8.10
N ARG A 9 10.27 -9.59 8.80
CA ARG A 9 11.19 -10.11 9.81
C ARG A 9 12.57 -10.46 9.25
N PRO A 10 12.70 -11.35 8.23
CA PRO A 10 14.01 -11.71 7.72
C PRO A 10 14.76 -10.53 7.09
N LEU A 11 14.06 -9.57 6.48
CA LEU A 11 14.70 -8.36 5.95
C LEU A 11 15.20 -7.45 7.07
N ALA A 12 14.39 -7.17 8.09
CA ALA A 12 14.80 -6.35 9.23
C ALA A 12 16.01 -6.97 9.97
N GLU A 13 15.99 -8.29 10.20
CA GLU A 13 17.09 -9.01 10.85
C GLU A 13 18.38 -8.99 10.02
N ALA A 14 18.27 -9.14 8.70
CA ALA A 14 19.44 -9.18 7.82
C ALA A 14 20.06 -7.79 7.55
N THR A 15 19.28 -6.72 7.57
CA THR A 15 19.70 -5.39 7.11
C THR A 15 19.68 -4.32 8.19
N GLY A 16 19.00 -4.55 9.31
CA GLY A 16 18.70 -3.54 10.32
C GLY A 16 17.69 -2.48 9.84
N ALA A 17 16.97 -2.74 8.75
CA ALA A 17 15.96 -1.82 8.24
C ALA A 17 14.79 -1.68 9.21
N LEU A 18 14.28 -0.45 9.33
CA LEU A 18 13.08 -0.14 10.10
C LEU A 18 11.82 -0.47 9.30
N ILE A 19 10.77 -0.87 10.00
CA ILE A 19 9.47 -1.16 9.42
C ILE A 19 8.58 0.08 9.58
N ALA A 20 8.19 0.67 8.46
CA ALA A 20 7.27 1.80 8.40
C ALA A 20 5.93 1.39 7.81
N ILE A 21 4.83 1.93 8.34
CA ILE A 21 3.47 1.60 7.91
C ILE A 21 2.51 2.77 8.17
N GLY A 22 1.44 2.88 7.41
CA GLY A 22 0.35 3.79 7.72
C GLY A 22 -0.22 3.53 9.12
N THR A 23 -0.41 4.59 9.90
CA THR A 23 -0.74 4.50 11.34
C THR A 23 -1.91 3.58 11.64
N GLN A 24 -2.96 3.61 10.80
CA GLN A 24 -4.18 2.81 11.05
C GLN A 24 -3.98 1.32 10.74
N ASP A 25 -2.96 0.94 9.96
CA ASP A 25 -2.64 -0.45 9.64
C ASP A 25 -1.59 -1.06 10.58
N ALA A 26 -0.99 -0.29 11.48
CA ALA A 26 0.02 -0.80 12.40
C ALA A 26 -0.44 -2.01 13.23
N PRO A 27 -1.69 -2.07 13.74
CA PRO A 27 -2.17 -3.25 14.44
C PRO A 27 -2.19 -4.52 13.58
N SER A 28 -2.40 -4.39 12.25
CA SER A 28 -2.48 -5.54 11.34
C SER A 28 -1.16 -6.30 11.20
N LEU A 29 -0.01 -5.66 11.44
CA LEU A 29 1.28 -6.36 11.45
C LEU A 29 1.32 -7.52 12.44
N LEU A 30 0.63 -7.37 13.58
CA LEU A 30 0.62 -8.32 14.68
C LEU A 30 -0.67 -9.16 14.79
N ASP A 31 -1.76 -8.70 14.18
CA ASP A 31 -3.05 -9.38 14.24
C ASP A 31 -3.25 -10.32 13.04
N PRO A 32 -3.22 -11.66 13.27
CA PRO A 32 -3.35 -12.65 12.19
C PRO A 32 -4.73 -12.66 11.52
N THR A 33 -5.72 -12.02 12.10
CA THR A 33 -7.05 -11.87 11.49
C THR A 33 -7.04 -10.71 10.51
N LEU A 34 -6.47 -9.56 10.91
CA LEU A 34 -6.40 -8.37 10.09
C LEU A 34 -5.44 -8.54 8.91
N ASN A 35 -4.30 -9.21 9.11
CA ASN A 35 -3.32 -9.43 8.04
C ASN A 35 -3.58 -10.72 7.22
N LEU A 36 -4.69 -11.41 7.46
CA LEU A 36 -5.12 -12.62 6.77
C LEU A 36 -4.23 -13.86 6.97
N THR A 37 -3.21 -13.79 7.82
CA THR A 37 -2.35 -14.94 8.15
C THR A 37 -3.16 -16.12 8.69
N ARG A 38 -4.20 -15.82 9.49
CA ARG A 38 -5.10 -16.84 10.04
C ARG A 38 -5.85 -17.61 8.96
N ALA A 39 -6.27 -16.94 7.89
CA ALA A 39 -6.98 -17.55 6.78
C ALA A 39 -6.08 -18.50 5.96
N LEU A 40 -4.77 -18.21 5.89
CA LEU A 40 -3.80 -19.02 5.16
C LEU A 40 -3.24 -20.21 5.98
N GLY A 41 -3.53 -20.27 7.29
CA GLY A 41 -3.15 -21.37 8.15
C GLY A 41 -1.67 -21.73 8.07
N ARG A 42 -1.35 -23.01 7.78
CA ARG A 42 0.04 -23.48 7.71
C ARG A 42 0.92 -22.81 6.66
N LEU A 43 0.33 -22.24 5.61
CA LEU A 43 1.08 -21.53 4.56
C LEU A 43 1.73 -20.23 5.07
N ALA A 44 1.20 -19.70 6.16
CA ALA A 44 1.70 -18.47 6.79
C ALA A 44 2.61 -18.73 8.01
N MET A 45 2.92 -19.99 8.33
CA MET A 45 3.79 -20.33 9.47
C MET A 45 5.18 -19.71 9.31
N GLY A 46 5.63 -19.01 10.36
CA GLY A 46 6.94 -18.35 10.38
C GLY A 46 6.99 -16.99 9.66
N LYS A 47 5.89 -16.53 9.09
CA LYS A 47 5.80 -15.26 8.36
C LYS A 47 5.23 -14.11 9.21
N ALA A 48 5.21 -14.23 10.53
CA ALA A 48 4.78 -13.14 11.40
C ALA A 48 5.71 -11.93 11.25
N SER A 49 5.13 -10.76 10.97
CA SER A 49 5.86 -9.49 10.95
C SER A 49 6.24 -9.07 12.38
N PRO A 50 7.36 -8.36 12.58
CA PRO A 50 7.53 -7.51 13.75
C PRO A 50 6.50 -6.39 13.75
N GLY A 51 6.36 -5.68 14.89
CA GLY A 51 5.61 -4.43 14.93
C GLY A 51 6.27 -3.33 14.09
N ALA A 52 5.55 -2.21 13.92
CA ALA A 52 6.08 -1.04 13.24
C ALA A 52 7.10 -0.29 14.12
N ASP A 53 8.17 0.17 13.50
CA ASP A 53 9.13 1.12 14.10
C ASP A 53 8.69 2.57 13.83
N ILE A 54 8.06 2.81 12.68
CA ILE A 54 7.65 4.14 12.21
C ILE A 54 6.18 4.10 11.79
N LEU A 55 5.40 5.04 12.32
CA LEU A 55 4.01 5.26 11.95
C LEU A 55 3.93 6.45 11.00
N LEU A 56 3.33 6.25 9.82
CA LEU A 56 3.23 7.24 8.77
C LEU A 56 1.82 7.81 8.67
N VAL A 57 1.75 9.11 8.40
CA VAL A 57 0.50 9.84 8.13
C VAL A 57 0.62 10.64 6.84
N GLU A 58 -0.48 11.20 6.38
CA GLU A 58 -0.55 12.07 5.21
C GLU A 58 0.50 13.18 5.27
N GLY A 59 1.26 13.36 4.19
CA GLY A 59 2.26 14.41 4.04
C GLY A 59 3.62 14.11 4.66
N ASP A 60 3.78 12.99 5.37
CA ASP A 60 5.08 12.56 5.86
C ASP A 60 6.04 12.28 4.70
N LYS A 61 7.33 12.35 4.98
CA LYS A 61 8.37 12.07 4.00
C LYS A 61 9.21 10.88 4.41
N VAL A 62 9.36 9.94 3.47
CA VAL A 62 10.22 8.76 3.62
C VAL A 62 11.41 8.91 2.67
N TYR A 63 12.61 8.60 3.13
CA TYR A 63 13.82 8.73 2.34
C TYR A 63 14.44 7.36 2.05
N ALA A 64 14.74 7.10 0.79
CA ALA A 64 15.53 5.96 0.33
C ALA A 64 16.81 6.50 -0.33
N GLY A 65 17.86 6.65 0.46
CA GLY A 65 19.07 7.37 0.04
C GLY A 65 18.75 8.85 -0.24
N SER A 66 18.95 9.30 -1.47
CA SER A 66 18.60 10.67 -1.92
C SER A 66 17.16 10.81 -2.42
N ILE A 67 16.43 9.72 -2.58
CA ILE A 67 15.06 9.73 -3.07
C ILE A 67 14.14 10.10 -1.91
N CYS A 68 13.33 11.14 -2.11
CA CYS A 68 12.27 11.56 -1.18
C CYS A 68 10.92 11.07 -1.71
N LEU A 69 10.17 10.37 -0.87
CA LEU A 69 8.82 9.92 -1.16
C LEU A 69 7.85 10.56 -0.16
N GLU A 70 6.82 11.21 -0.66
CA GLU A 70 5.74 11.79 0.15
C GLU A 70 4.63 10.75 0.37
N VAL A 71 4.14 10.67 1.59
CA VAL A 71 3.04 9.77 1.96
C VAL A 71 1.71 10.39 1.58
N LEU A 72 0.95 9.71 0.75
CA LEU A 72 -0.45 9.97 0.48
C LEU A 72 -1.28 8.91 1.23
N HIS A 73 -2.13 9.30 2.16
CA HIS A 73 -3.08 8.38 2.80
C HIS A 73 -4.17 8.02 1.79
N THR A 74 -4.22 6.78 1.38
CA THR A 74 -5.15 6.26 0.34
C THR A 74 -5.99 5.10 0.88
N PRO A 75 -6.85 5.36 1.90
CA PRO A 75 -7.66 4.32 2.54
C PRO A 75 -8.66 3.69 1.59
N GLY A 76 -9.12 2.49 1.95
CA GLY A 76 -10.19 1.78 1.27
C GLY A 76 -9.92 0.30 1.07
N HIS A 77 -8.73 -0.10 0.58
CA HIS A 77 -8.31 -1.50 0.64
C HIS A 77 -8.08 -1.92 2.10
N THR A 78 -7.36 -1.10 2.84
CA THR A 78 -7.27 -1.12 4.30
C THR A 78 -7.46 0.30 4.84
N PRO A 79 -7.77 0.49 6.14
CA PRO A 79 -7.92 1.83 6.72
C PRO A 79 -6.62 2.65 6.71
N GLY A 80 -5.47 1.97 6.82
CA GLY A 80 -4.16 2.60 6.87
C GLY A 80 -3.39 2.53 5.55
N SER A 81 -4.04 2.18 4.43
CA SER A 81 -3.40 2.16 3.12
C SER A 81 -2.74 3.51 2.80
N ILE A 82 -1.51 3.46 2.34
CA ILE A 82 -0.76 4.63 1.88
C ILE A 82 -0.22 4.39 0.48
N SER A 83 -0.07 5.48 -0.27
CA SER A 83 0.71 5.52 -1.49
C SER A 83 1.96 6.38 -1.27
N LEU A 84 3.07 6.06 -1.94
CA LEU A 84 4.32 6.79 -1.81
C LEU A 84 4.61 7.52 -3.13
N LEU A 85 4.52 8.85 -3.10
CA LEU A 85 4.72 9.71 -4.26
C LEU A 85 6.15 10.22 -4.33
N GLY A 86 6.84 9.91 -5.41
CA GLY A 86 8.14 10.46 -5.78
C GLY A 86 8.06 11.35 -7.02
N GLU A 87 9.21 11.82 -7.50
CA GLU A 87 9.30 12.60 -8.73
C GLU A 87 8.93 11.72 -9.95
N GLY A 88 7.77 11.96 -10.53
CA GLY A 88 7.25 11.23 -11.69
C GLY A 88 6.84 9.78 -11.44
N ILE A 89 6.80 9.32 -10.19
CA ILE A 89 6.43 7.95 -9.84
C ILE A 89 5.51 7.92 -8.62
N VAL A 90 4.66 6.90 -8.53
CA VAL A 90 3.87 6.62 -7.33
C VAL A 90 3.79 5.10 -7.08
N PHE A 91 4.10 4.68 -5.86
CA PHE A 91 3.88 3.31 -5.39
C PHE A 91 2.52 3.27 -4.70
N THR A 92 1.59 2.48 -5.22
CA THR A 92 0.18 2.53 -4.80
C THR A 92 -0.24 1.38 -3.89
N GLY A 93 0.65 0.42 -3.64
CA GLY A 93 0.23 -0.81 -2.96
C GLY A 93 -1.01 -1.41 -3.65
N ASP A 94 -1.99 -1.80 -2.86
CA ASP A 94 -3.23 -2.39 -3.36
C ASP A 94 -4.37 -1.37 -3.50
N THR A 95 -4.05 -0.14 -3.92
CA THR A 95 -5.07 0.89 -4.16
C THR A 95 -5.55 0.84 -5.61
N ILE A 96 -4.63 0.93 -6.59
CA ILE A 96 -4.94 0.89 -8.02
C ILE A 96 -3.94 -0.03 -8.74
N PHE A 97 -4.41 -0.76 -9.71
CA PHE A 97 -3.64 -1.66 -10.56
C PHE A 97 -3.77 -1.29 -12.03
N ALA A 98 -2.94 -1.88 -12.87
CA ALA A 98 -3.03 -1.70 -14.31
C ALA A 98 -4.39 -2.14 -14.88
N GLN A 99 -4.83 -1.47 -15.96
CA GLN A 99 -6.05 -1.76 -16.73
C GLN A 99 -7.35 -1.50 -15.94
N GLY A 100 -7.36 -0.49 -15.06
CA GLY A 100 -8.53 -0.13 -14.26
C GLY A 100 -8.81 -1.08 -13.11
N GLY A 101 -7.83 -1.91 -12.74
CA GLY A 101 -7.93 -2.75 -11.56
C GLY A 101 -7.84 -1.91 -10.28
N ILE A 102 -8.62 -2.29 -9.26
CA ILE A 102 -8.58 -1.65 -7.95
C ILE A 102 -8.47 -2.71 -6.86
N GLY A 103 -7.97 -2.32 -5.70
CA GLY A 103 -7.88 -3.18 -4.54
C GLY A 103 -9.26 -3.68 -4.09
N ARG A 104 -9.33 -4.90 -3.61
CA ARG A 104 -10.56 -5.42 -3.01
C ARG A 104 -10.87 -4.73 -1.68
N THR A 105 -12.13 -4.65 -1.33
CA THR A 105 -12.61 -3.91 -0.15
C THR A 105 -13.51 -4.75 0.76
N ASP A 106 -13.54 -6.07 0.53
CA ASP A 106 -14.38 -7.02 1.26
C ASP A 106 -13.67 -7.69 2.45
N PHE A 107 -12.44 -7.30 2.74
CA PHE A 107 -11.71 -7.70 3.93
C PHE A 107 -12.01 -6.79 5.12
N PRO A 108 -11.72 -7.22 6.37
CA PRO A 108 -11.94 -6.40 7.56
C PRO A 108 -11.30 -5.01 7.45
N GLY A 109 -12.11 -3.97 7.62
CA GLY A 109 -11.67 -2.57 7.50
C GLY A 109 -11.70 -2.02 6.07
N GLY A 110 -12.00 -2.84 5.05
CA GLY A 110 -12.14 -2.39 3.68
C GLY A 110 -13.40 -1.53 3.46
N SER A 111 -13.30 -0.54 2.58
CA SER A 111 -14.38 0.37 2.21
C SER A 111 -14.27 0.78 0.74
N TYR A 112 -15.24 0.38 -0.07
CA TYR A 112 -15.26 0.73 -1.49
C TYR A 112 -15.35 2.25 -1.70
N ASP A 113 -16.21 2.92 -0.94
CA ASP A 113 -16.41 4.37 -1.08
C ASP A 113 -15.15 5.17 -0.74
N GLU A 114 -14.39 4.72 0.29
CA GLU A 114 -13.11 5.35 0.63
C GLU A 114 -12.05 5.05 -0.42
N LEU A 115 -12.02 3.83 -0.97
CA LEU A 115 -11.09 3.47 -2.03
C LEU A 115 -11.30 4.35 -3.27
N ILE A 116 -12.55 4.50 -3.72
CA ILE A 116 -12.86 5.35 -4.88
C ILE A 116 -12.49 6.81 -4.60
N LYS A 117 -12.81 7.36 -3.42
CA LYS A 117 -12.39 8.72 -3.03
C LYS A 117 -10.87 8.89 -3.05
N SER A 118 -10.14 7.89 -2.57
CA SER A 118 -8.67 7.89 -2.59
C SER A 118 -8.12 7.89 -4.02
N ILE A 119 -8.68 7.06 -4.89
CA ILE A 119 -8.29 6.96 -6.29
C ILE A 119 -8.59 8.27 -7.02
N GLU A 120 -9.84 8.73 -7.00
CA GLU A 120 -10.27 9.92 -7.75
C GLU A 120 -9.65 11.20 -7.20
N GLY A 121 -9.66 11.36 -5.86
CA GLY A 121 -9.24 12.60 -5.22
C GLY A 121 -7.74 12.78 -5.10
N LYS A 122 -6.95 11.70 -5.12
CA LYS A 122 -5.51 11.76 -4.90
C LYS A 122 -4.71 11.20 -6.08
N LEU A 123 -4.95 9.95 -6.46
CA LEU A 123 -4.12 9.30 -7.47
C LEU A 123 -4.42 9.81 -8.88
N LEU A 124 -5.69 9.86 -9.28
CA LEU A 124 -6.07 10.37 -10.59
C LEU A 124 -5.94 11.90 -10.72
N ALA A 125 -5.65 12.62 -9.63
CA ALA A 125 -5.30 14.05 -9.67
C ALA A 125 -3.82 14.28 -10.05
N LEU A 126 -2.98 13.26 -10.01
CA LEU A 126 -1.57 13.34 -10.40
C LEU A 126 -1.42 13.51 -11.92
N PRO A 127 -0.27 14.03 -12.42
CA PRO A 127 0.00 14.16 -13.85
C PRO A 127 -0.11 12.84 -14.61
N ASP A 128 -0.58 12.86 -15.86
CA ASP A 128 -0.82 11.68 -16.69
C ASP A 128 0.42 10.81 -16.90
N GLU A 129 1.59 11.43 -16.98
CA GLU A 129 2.88 10.77 -17.15
C GLU A 129 3.43 10.10 -15.89
N THR A 130 2.82 10.33 -14.73
CA THR A 130 3.26 9.69 -13.47
C THR A 130 3.16 8.17 -13.58
N CYS A 131 4.31 7.50 -13.43
CA CYS A 131 4.37 6.05 -13.44
C CYS A 131 3.75 5.46 -12.16
N VAL A 132 2.86 4.49 -12.34
CA VAL A 132 2.21 3.75 -11.24
C VAL A 132 2.90 2.42 -11.04
N TYR A 133 3.38 2.17 -9.83
CA TYR A 133 3.93 0.89 -9.38
C TYR A 133 3.01 0.28 -8.35
N PRO A 134 2.12 -0.65 -8.75
CA PRO A 134 1.17 -1.27 -7.84
C PRO A 134 1.79 -2.38 -6.99
N GLY A 135 1.07 -2.83 -5.96
CA GLY A 135 1.44 -4.01 -5.18
C GLY A 135 1.42 -5.30 -5.99
N HIS A 136 0.54 -5.39 -6.98
CA HIS A 136 0.39 -6.54 -7.88
C HIS A 136 0.28 -6.13 -9.34
N GLY A 137 0.77 -7.00 -10.22
CA GLY A 137 0.69 -6.79 -11.66
C GLY A 137 1.75 -5.86 -12.23
N PRO A 138 1.64 -5.49 -13.52
CA PRO A 138 2.63 -4.67 -14.19
C PRO A 138 2.48 -3.18 -13.83
N PRO A 139 3.54 -2.37 -14.04
CA PRO A 139 3.45 -0.91 -13.98
C PRO A 139 2.48 -0.34 -14.99
N SER A 140 1.96 0.86 -14.69
CA SER A 140 1.10 1.64 -15.59
C SER A 140 1.44 3.13 -15.52
N THR A 141 0.52 4.00 -15.96
CA THR A 141 0.59 5.45 -15.75
C THR A 141 -0.76 5.98 -15.32
N ILE A 142 -0.76 7.10 -14.62
CA ILE A 142 -2.01 7.75 -14.15
C ILE A 142 -2.96 8.02 -15.33
N GLY A 143 -2.45 8.52 -16.45
CA GLY A 143 -3.28 8.79 -17.64
C GLY A 143 -3.96 7.55 -18.20
N ARG A 144 -3.30 6.40 -18.22
CA ARG A 144 -3.91 5.12 -18.64
C ARG A 144 -5.01 4.69 -17.70
N GLU A 145 -4.75 4.75 -16.40
CA GLU A 145 -5.72 4.31 -15.39
C GLU A 145 -6.92 5.25 -15.33
N ARG A 146 -6.71 6.56 -15.52
CA ARG A 146 -7.82 7.52 -15.65
C ARG A 146 -8.74 7.16 -16.82
N MET A 147 -8.19 6.82 -17.99
CA MET A 147 -9.01 6.37 -19.14
C MET A 147 -9.76 5.06 -18.88
N CYS A 148 -9.17 4.14 -18.13
CA CYS A 148 -9.80 2.86 -17.82
C CYS A 148 -10.93 3.01 -16.80
N LEU A 149 -10.77 3.86 -15.81
CA LEU A 149 -11.73 4.05 -14.71
C LEU A 149 -12.85 5.06 -15.03
N SER A 150 -12.68 5.90 -16.07
CA SER A 150 -13.71 6.85 -16.53
C SER A 150 -14.77 6.21 -17.44
N ARG A 151 -14.75 4.89 -17.62
CA ARG A 151 -15.72 4.13 -18.42
C ARG A 151 -16.79 3.53 -17.51
#